data_be03c504864461de1ab22d31654adbad
#
_entry.id   be03c504864461de1ab22d31654adbad
#
_cell.length_a   1.000
_cell.length_b   1.000
_cell.length_c   1.000
_cell.angle_alpha   90.00
_cell.angle_beta   90.00
_cell.angle_gamma   90.00
#
_symmetry.space_group_name_H-M   'P 1'
#
loop_
_entity.id
_entity.type
_entity.pdbx_description
1 polymer ?
#
loop_
_entity_poly.entity_id
_entity_poly.type
_entity_poly.pdbx_seq_one_letter_code
_entity_poly.pdbx_strand_id
1 'polypeptide(L)'
;MTDRLEYDGFIGSVHFSSKDETFYGKLEGVNDLITFEGTTVNELKKSFVSAVKDYKILCRETGKEAIKSFKGSFNVRIPPEMHMQIFTRAKMEGKNLNEFVQDAIARELKRNP
;
A
#
# COMPACT_ATOMS: atom_id res chain seq x y z
N MET A 1 4.82 2.90 -13.39
CA MET A 1 3.83 1.93 -12.88
C MET A 1 4.56 0.71 -12.34
N THR A 2 4.16 0.24 -11.17
CA THR A 2 4.79 -0.91 -10.53
C THR A 2 3.90 -2.14 -10.71
N ASP A 3 4.49 -3.24 -11.15
CA ASP A 3 3.76 -4.49 -11.28
C ASP A 3 3.42 -5.05 -9.90
N ARG A 4 2.23 -5.62 -9.80
CA ARG A 4 1.75 -6.18 -8.55
C ARG A 4 0.74 -7.30 -8.81
N LEU A 5 0.55 -8.13 -7.79
CA LEU A 5 -0.49 -9.14 -7.77
C LEU A 5 -1.52 -8.75 -6.73
N GLU A 6 -2.77 -9.14 -6.96
CA GLU A 6 -3.87 -8.87 -6.04
C GLU A 6 -4.69 -10.12 -5.84
N TYR A 7 -5.07 -10.40 -4.60
CA TYR A 7 -5.94 -11.51 -4.27
C TYR A 7 -6.57 -11.27 -2.90
N ASP A 8 -7.90 -11.35 -2.84
CA ASP A 8 -8.67 -11.26 -1.59
C ASP A 8 -8.32 -10.04 -0.75
N GLY A 9 -8.10 -8.89 -1.42
CA GLY A 9 -7.76 -7.63 -0.77
C GLY A 9 -6.29 -7.48 -0.43
N PHE A 10 -5.47 -8.49 -0.69
CA PHE A 10 -4.02 -8.44 -0.44
C PHE A 10 -3.28 -8.08 -1.71
N ILE A 11 -2.20 -7.32 -1.54
CA ILE A 11 -1.35 -6.88 -2.64
C ILE A 11 0.02 -7.52 -2.45
N GLY A 12 0.58 -8.04 -3.54
CA GLY A 12 1.92 -8.60 -3.56
C GLY A 12 2.80 -7.85 -4.54
N SER A 13 4.05 -7.56 -4.14
CA SER A 13 5.03 -6.99 -5.05
C SER A 13 5.55 -8.06 -6.01
N VAL A 14 6.10 -7.63 -7.15
CA VAL A 14 6.67 -8.54 -8.14
C VAL A 14 8.04 -8.03 -8.55
N HIS A 15 9.03 -8.90 -8.41
CA HIS A 15 10.40 -8.63 -8.82
C HIS A 15 10.97 -9.84 -9.57
N PHE A 16 12.00 -9.63 -10.34
CA PHE A 16 12.69 -10.71 -11.03
C PHE A 16 14.18 -10.68 -10.68
N SER A 17 14.71 -11.82 -10.28
CA SER A 17 16.13 -12.00 -10.04
C SER A 17 16.74 -12.70 -11.24
N SER A 18 17.55 -11.99 -12.03
CA SER A 18 18.21 -12.59 -13.18
C SER A 18 19.28 -13.59 -12.76
N LYS A 19 19.87 -13.38 -11.59
CA LYS A 19 20.90 -14.30 -11.06
C LYS A 19 20.31 -15.66 -10.71
N ASP A 20 19.15 -15.66 -10.05
CA ASP A 20 18.47 -16.88 -9.60
C ASP A 20 17.43 -17.37 -10.61
N GLU A 21 17.18 -16.58 -11.66
CA GLU A 21 16.14 -16.85 -12.66
C GLU A 21 14.78 -17.13 -12.01
N THR A 22 14.44 -16.29 -11.01
CA THR A 22 13.26 -16.51 -10.19
C THR A 22 12.49 -15.21 -10.02
N PHE A 23 11.17 -15.27 -10.14
CA PHE A 23 10.29 -14.18 -9.74
C PHE A 23 10.03 -14.28 -8.24
N TYR A 24 9.97 -13.15 -7.58
CA TYR A 24 9.71 -13.12 -6.14
C TYR A 24 8.98 -11.85 -5.74
N GLY A 25 8.42 -11.87 -4.54
CA GLY A 25 7.76 -10.72 -3.99
C GLY A 25 7.39 -10.92 -2.54
N LYS A 26 6.69 -9.95 -1.99
CA LYS A 26 6.19 -10.00 -0.61
C LYS A 26 4.80 -9.39 -0.54
N LEU A 27 4.04 -9.76 0.49
CA LEU A 27 2.76 -9.13 0.77
C LEU A 27 3.01 -7.70 1.27
N GLU A 28 2.32 -6.74 0.69
CA GLU A 28 2.41 -5.34 1.08
C GLU A 28 1.31 -4.98 2.07
N GLY A 29 1.56 -3.99 2.93
CA GLY A 29 0.56 -3.50 3.85
C GLY A 29 0.16 -4.46 4.97
N VAL A 30 0.97 -5.46 5.25
CA VAL A 30 0.75 -6.40 6.36
C VAL A 30 1.82 -6.21 7.43
N ASN A 31 1.57 -6.75 8.63
CA ASN A 31 2.46 -6.56 9.77
C ASN A 31 3.67 -7.48 9.77
N ASP A 32 3.62 -8.58 9.04
CA ASP A 32 4.68 -9.58 9.00
C ASP A 32 5.35 -9.61 7.63
N LEU A 33 6.55 -10.15 7.56
CA LEU A 33 7.24 -10.35 6.29
C LEU A 33 6.81 -11.69 5.71
N ILE A 34 5.97 -11.65 4.70
CA ILE A 34 5.46 -12.83 4.00
C ILE A 34 5.92 -12.76 2.56
N THR A 35 6.75 -13.71 2.16
CA THR A 35 7.33 -13.76 0.82
C THR A 35 6.76 -14.91 0.00
N PHE A 36 6.91 -14.80 -1.30
CA PHE A 36 6.50 -15.85 -2.24
C PHE A 36 7.40 -15.77 -3.47
N GLU A 37 7.51 -16.88 -4.20
CA GLU A 37 8.38 -16.93 -5.37
C GLU A 37 7.91 -18.00 -6.37
N GLY A 38 8.48 -17.96 -7.57
CA GLY A 38 8.21 -18.95 -8.60
C GLY A 38 9.13 -18.74 -9.79
N THR A 39 9.41 -19.81 -10.52
CA THR A 39 10.26 -19.76 -11.71
C THR A 39 9.46 -19.45 -12.98
N THR A 40 8.15 -19.52 -12.91
CA THR A 40 7.25 -19.12 -13.99
C THR A 40 6.19 -18.19 -13.42
N VAL A 41 5.49 -17.45 -14.29
CA VAL A 41 4.41 -16.56 -13.89
C VAL A 41 3.32 -17.35 -13.17
N ASN A 42 2.96 -18.53 -13.67
CA ASN A 42 1.93 -19.37 -13.05
C ASN A 42 2.35 -19.83 -11.65
N GLU A 43 3.60 -20.24 -11.49
CA GLU A 43 4.12 -20.61 -10.17
C GLU A 43 4.12 -19.45 -9.21
N LEU A 44 4.51 -18.26 -9.68
CA LEU A 44 4.50 -17.04 -8.86
C LEU A 44 3.09 -16.74 -8.35
N LYS A 45 2.10 -16.77 -9.24
CA LYS A 45 0.70 -16.50 -8.89
C LYS A 45 0.16 -17.52 -7.90
N LYS A 46 0.46 -18.80 -8.10
CA LYS A 46 0.02 -19.84 -7.17
C LYS A 46 0.68 -19.69 -5.80
N SER A 47 1.97 -19.37 -5.80
CA SER A 47 2.71 -19.13 -4.55
C SER A 47 2.15 -17.92 -3.80
N PHE A 48 1.81 -16.85 -4.52
CA PHE A 48 1.20 -15.67 -3.93
C PHE A 48 -0.14 -15.99 -3.28
N VAL A 49 -1.04 -16.66 -4.01
CA VAL A 49 -2.37 -17.02 -3.47
C VAL A 49 -2.23 -17.92 -2.25
N SER A 50 -1.31 -18.89 -2.31
CA SER A 50 -1.04 -19.78 -1.19
C SER A 50 -0.53 -19.01 0.02
N ALA A 51 0.38 -18.05 -0.20
CA ALA A 51 0.91 -17.20 0.87
C ALA A 51 -0.19 -16.38 1.55
N VAL A 52 -1.12 -15.83 0.75
CA VAL A 52 -2.26 -15.08 1.29
C VAL A 52 -3.14 -15.98 2.16
N LYS A 53 -3.48 -17.15 1.65
CA LYS A 53 -4.34 -18.09 2.37
C LYS A 53 -3.69 -18.55 3.68
N ASP A 54 -2.42 -18.89 3.63
CA ASP A 54 -1.68 -19.33 4.81
C ASP A 54 -1.56 -18.22 5.84
N TYR A 55 -1.29 -17.00 5.39
CA TYR A 55 -1.20 -15.85 6.29
C TYR A 55 -2.53 -15.53 6.97
N LYS A 56 -3.64 -15.63 6.24
CA LYS A 56 -4.96 -15.43 6.83
C LYS A 56 -5.26 -16.45 7.91
N ILE A 57 -4.86 -17.72 7.69
CA ILE A 57 -5.03 -18.79 8.69
C ILE A 57 -4.17 -18.47 9.91
N LEU A 58 -2.91 -18.09 9.69
CA LEU A 58 -1.99 -17.76 10.78
C LEU A 58 -2.55 -16.62 11.64
N CYS A 59 -3.04 -15.56 11.00
CA CYS A 59 -3.61 -14.41 11.70
C CYS A 59 -4.84 -14.80 12.51
N ARG A 60 -5.68 -15.67 11.98
CA ARG A 60 -6.87 -16.16 12.68
C ARG A 60 -6.48 -16.97 13.91
N GLU A 61 -5.49 -17.84 13.78
CA GLU A 61 -5.04 -18.70 14.88
C GLU A 61 -4.33 -17.93 15.98
N THR A 62 -3.60 -16.86 15.62
CA THR A 62 -2.82 -16.08 16.58
C THR A 62 -3.55 -14.81 17.07
N GLY A 63 -4.72 -14.51 16.53
CA GLY A 63 -5.49 -13.32 16.92
C GLY A 63 -4.92 -12.02 16.39
N LYS A 64 -4.00 -12.07 15.42
CA LYS A 64 -3.43 -10.87 14.79
C LYS A 64 -4.35 -10.33 13.71
N GLU A 65 -4.28 -9.02 13.48
CA GLU A 65 -4.90 -8.40 12.32
C GLU A 65 -4.00 -8.62 11.12
N ALA A 66 -4.56 -9.05 9.99
CA ALA A 66 -3.80 -9.30 8.76
C ALA A 66 -3.32 -7.99 8.14
N ILE A 67 -4.19 -6.98 8.08
CA ILE A 67 -3.87 -5.69 7.48
C ILE A 67 -3.25 -4.76 8.51
N LYS A 68 -2.23 -4.02 8.09
CA LYS A 68 -1.55 -3.06 8.95
C LYS A 68 -2.52 -2.01 9.47
N SER A 69 -2.43 -1.71 10.77
CA SER A 69 -3.26 -0.67 11.41
C SER A 69 -2.76 0.72 11.02
N PHE A 70 -3.70 1.60 10.66
CA PHE A 70 -3.40 2.98 10.29
C PHE A 70 -3.94 3.92 11.35
N LYS A 71 -3.07 4.83 11.84
CA LYS A 71 -3.40 5.72 12.96
C LYS A 71 -4.11 7.00 12.52
N GLY A 72 -4.16 7.27 11.23
CA GLY A 72 -4.78 8.50 10.72
C GLY A 72 -3.86 9.71 10.74
N SER A 73 -2.57 9.50 11.00
CA SER A 73 -1.59 10.58 11.04
C SER A 73 -0.29 10.15 10.36
N PHE A 74 0.26 11.03 9.53
CA PHE A 74 1.54 10.80 8.86
C PHE A 74 2.11 12.14 8.40
N ASN A 75 3.42 12.18 8.17
CA ASN A 75 4.12 13.38 7.74
C ASN A 75 4.32 13.39 6.23
N VAL A 76 4.09 14.56 5.63
CA VAL A 76 4.34 14.76 4.20
C VAL A 76 5.28 15.95 4.04
N ARG A 77 6.29 15.80 3.20
CA ARG A 77 7.21 16.89 2.86
C ARG A 77 6.83 17.45 1.52
N ILE A 78 6.66 18.76 1.46
CA ILE A 78 6.30 19.47 0.24
C ILE A 78 7.26 20.66 0.06
N PRO A 79 7.41 21.17 -1.18
CA PRO A 79 8.21 22.37 -1.39
C PRO A 79 7.66 23.56 -0.62
N PRO A 80 8.51 24.46 -0.11
CA PRO A 80 8.05 25.64 0.64
C PRO A 80 7.04 26.50 -0.13
N GLU A 81 7.19 26.62 -1.44
CA GLU A 81 6.25 27.37 -2.25
C GLU A 81 4.84 26.77 -2.23
N MET A 82 4.77 25.43 -2.29
CA MET A 82 3.50 24.73 -2.21
C MET A 82 2.88 24.90 -0.84
N HIS A 83 3.71 24.85 0.21
CA HIS A 83 3.25 25.09 1.58
C HIS A 83 2.61 26.47 1.73
N MET A 84 3.28 27.48 1.19
CA MET A 84 2.73 28.84 1.23
C MET A 84 1.41 28.95 0.45
N GLN A 85 1.34 28.30 -0.70
CA GLN A 85 0.13 28.33 -1.54
C GLN A 85 -1.07 27.69 -0.81
N ILE A 86 -0.88 26.54 -0.19
CA ILE A 86 -1.98 25.86 0.50
C ILE A 86 -2.38 26.63 1.76
N PHE A 87 -1.43 27.24 2.45
CA PHE A 87 -1.73 28.07 3.63
C PHE A 87 -2.60 29.27 3.23
N THR A 88 -2.20 29.97 2.17
CA THR A 88 -2.93 31.14 1.67
C THR A 88 -4.34 30.76 1.21
N ARG A 89 -4.44 29.69 0.43
CA ARG A 89 -5.74 29.24 -0.08
C ARG A 89 -6.68 28.77 1.05
N ALA A 90 -6.14 28.07 2.03
CA ALA A 90 -6.94 27.64 3.18
C ALA A 90 -7.52 28.85 3.92
N LYS A 91 -6.70 29.87 4.14
CA LYS A 91 -7.16 31.13 4.79
C LYS A 91 -8.28 31.78 3.99
N MET A 92 -8.12 31.84 2.66
CA MET A 92 -9.14 32.45 1.80
C MET A 92 -10.44 31.68 1.82
N GLU A 93 -10.41 30.39 2.02
CA GLU A 93 -11.60 29.53 2.09
C GLU A 93 -12.16 29.39 3.50
N GLY A 94 -11.56 30.06 4.49
CA GLY A 94 -12.01 29.98 5.87
C GLY A 94 -11.76 28.64 6.54
N LYS A 95 -10.78 27.89 6.05
CA LYS A 95 -10.41 26.57 6.58
C LYS A 95 -9.05 26.65 7.27
N ASN A 96 -8.81 25.74 8.22
CA ASN A 96 -7.46 25.57 8.70
C ASN A 96 -6.69 24.68 7.71
N LEU A 97 -5.37 24.62 7.86
CA LEU A 97 -4.53 23.88 6.93
C LEU A 97 -4.86 22.39 6.91
N ASN A 98 -5.14 21.83 8.08
CA ASN A 98 -5.48 20.42 8.21
C ASN A 98 -6.76 20.06 7.43
N GLU A 99 -7.79 20.89 7.56
CA GLU A 99 -9.05 20.70 6.83
C GLU A 99 -8.84 20.80 5.32
N PHE A 100 -8.04 21.76 4.89
CA PHE A 100 -7.72 21.96 3.48
C PHE A 100 -7.05 20.72 2.89
N VAL A 101 -6.07 20.18 3.62
CA VAL A 101 -5.33 18.99 3.16
C VAL A 101 -6.24 17.76 3.15
N GLN A 102 -7.09 17.58 4.16
CA GLN A 102 -8.05 16.48 4.17
C GLN A 102 -8.99 16.53 2.97
N ASP A 103 -9.50 17.71 2.66
CA ASP A 103 -10.39 17.88 1.50
C ASP A 103 -9.69 17.57 0.19
N ALA A 104 -8.44 17.98 0.06
CA ALA A 104 -7.63 17.68 -1.13
C ALA A 104 -7.41 16.20 -1.31
N ILE A 105 -7.07 15.50 -0.24
CA ILE A 105 -6.85 14.05 -0.24
C ILE A 105 -8.16 13.32 -0.58
N ALA A 106 -9.26 13.71 0.06
CA ALA A 106 -10.56 13.11 -0.20
C ALA A 106 -10.97 13.26 -1.66
N ARG A 107 -10.68 14.44 -2.24
CA ARG A 107 -10.98 14.72 -3.64
C ARG A 107 -10.15 13.84 -4.57
N GLU A 108 -8.87 13.66 -4.27
CA GLU A 108 -8.00 12.81 -5.07
C GLU A 108 -8.43 11.34 -5.02
N LEU A 109 -8.87 10.87 -3.85
CA LEU A 109 -9.33 9.48 -3.69
C LEU A 109 -10.61 9.18 -4.46
N LYS A 110 -11.42 10.20 -4.75
CA LYS A 110 -12.66 10.04 -5.52
C LYS A 110 -12.44 9.99 -7.03
N ARG A 111 -11.25 10.38 -7.48
CA ARG A 111 -10.93 10.31 -8.90
C ARG A 111 -10.81 8.86 -9.33
N ASN A 112 -11.28 8.55 -10.52
CA ASN A 112 -11.14 7.20 -11.07
C ASN A 112 -9.67 6.92 -11.35
N PRO A 113 -9.17 5.75 -10.92
CA PRO A 113 -7.80 5.36 -11.21
C PRO A 113 -7.57 5.08 -12.69
#